data_d896ca51efaa5530a9dc5668f4e3a2b5
#
_entry.id   d896ca51efaa5530a9dc5668f4e3a2b5
#
_cell.length_a   1.000
_cell.length_b   1.000
_cell.length_c   1.000
_cell.angle_alpha   90.00
_cell.angle_beta   90.00
_cell.angle_gamma   90.00
#
_symmetry.space_group_name_H-M   'P 1'
#
loop_
_entity.id
_entity.type
_entity.pdbx_description
1 polymer ?
#
loop_
_entity_poly.entity_id
_entity_poly.type
_entity_poly.pdbx_seq_one_letter_code
_entity_poly.pdbx_strand_id
1 'polypeptide(L)'
;MDTRTLTATTESAGARLDAFLAAQLPDVTRSAAARLIESGCVAVDGKPAGKSTRLQGGETVSVILPQMEEPEARPEDIPLDVVYEDGDVIVVNKPVGMVVHPAPGHPDGTLVNALLHHCAGSLSGIGGQLRPGIVHRIDRDTSGLIIAAKNDTAHNFLAAQLADHTLARTYECLAVGNFREDSGTVEAPIGRHRTDRKKMAVVPDGRRAVTHWEVIARYRGVTHLRCRLETGRTHQIRVHLAYIGHPILGDTVYGAKKPVPGLTGQCLHATGLEFIHPATGEKVSLTCPLPEEFTRMLEKLQRQD
;
A
#
# COMPACT_ATOMS: atom_id res chain seq x y z
N MET A 1 3.63 -28.20 11.89
CA MET A 1 2.32 -28.63 11.34
C MET A 1 1.39 -28.86 12.52
N ASP A 2 0.30 -28.10 12.61
CA ASP A 2 -0.72 -28.30 13.67
C ASP A 2 -1.81 -29.20 13.07
N THR A 3 -2.00 -30.38 13.68
CA THR A 3 -3.03 -31.33 13.24
C THR A 3 -4.20 -31.27 14.21
N ARG A 4 -5.36 -30.89 13.73
CA ARG A 4 -6.59 -30.85 14.51
C ARG A 4 -7.53 -31.96 14.09
N THR A 5 -8.14 -32.63 15.08
CA THR A 5 -9.15 -33.67 14.88
C THR A 5 -10.50 -33.15 15.36
N LEU A 6 -11.49 -33.18 14.49
CA LEU A 6 -12.85 -32.73 14.72
C LEU A 6 -13.79 -33.93 14.53
N THR A 7 -14.87 -33.99 15.30
CA THR A 7 -15.92 -35.00 15.10
C THR A 7 -17.17 -34.34 14.55
N ALA A 8 -17.63 -34.82 13.41
CA ALA A 8 -18.91 -34.40 12.85
C ALA A 8 -20.06 -34.95 13.70
N THR A 9 -20.88 -34.08 14.27
CA THR A 9 -22.07 -34.48 15.00
C THR A 9 -23.22 -34.81 14.05
N THR A 10 -24.28 -35.48 14.56
CA THR A 10 -25.52 -35.73 13.78
C THR A 10 -26.14 -34.44 13.25
N GLU A 11 -25.95 -33.31 13.95
CA GLU A 11 -26.39 -31.98 13.50
C GLU A 11 -25.62 -31.47 12.27
N SER A 12 -24.42 -32.01 12.05
CA SER A 12 -23.58 -31.68 10.88
C SER A 12 -23.94 -32.53 9.64
N ALA A 13 -24.87 -33.46 9.75
CA ALA A 13 -25.26 -34.32 8.65
C ALA A 13 -25.83 -33.51 7.45
N GLY A 14 -25.32 -33.81 6.25
CA GLY A 14 -25.65 -33.06 5.01
C GLY A 14 -24.82 -31.78 4.80
N ALA A 15 -24.11 -31.31 5.82
CA ALA A 15 -23.26 -30.11 5.68
C ALA A 15 -22.09 -30.37 4.74
N ARG A 16 -21.73 -29.34 3.99
CA ARG A 16 -20.49 -29.38 3.18
C ARG A 16 -19.28 -29.28 4.10
N LEU A 17 -18.24 -30.05 3.79
CA LEU A 17 -17.01 -30.10 4.57
C LEU A 17 -16.34 -28.72 4.72
N ASP A 18 -16.33 -27.90 3.64
CA ASP A 18 -15.79 -26.53 3.67
C ASP A 18 -16.54 -25.60 4.66
N ALA A 19 -17.85 -25.75 4.77
CA ALA A 19 -18.68 -25.00 5.70
C ALA A 19 -18.51 -25.49 7.15
N PHE A 20 -18.44 -26.82 7.36
CA PHE A 20 -18.19 -27.43 8.66
C PHE A 20 -16.85 -26.97 9.25
N LEU A 21 -15.78 -27.04 8.44
CA LEU A 21 -14.44 -26.59 8.89
C LEU A 21 -14.44 -25.11 9.28
N ALA A 22 -15.07 -24.25 8.49
CA ALA A 22 -15.16 -22.82 8.79
C ALA A 22 -15.98 -22.53 10.07
N ALA A 23 -16.93 -23.38 10.42
CA ALA A 23 -17.72 -23.23 11.64
C ALA A 23 -16.98 -23.74 12.89
N GLN A 24 -16.15 -24.79 12.74
CA GLN A 24 -15.44 -25.42 13.85
C GLN A 24 -14.06 -24.82 14.13
N LEU A 25 -13.46 -24.12 13.15
CA LEU A 25 -12.13 -23.52 13.24
C LEU A 25 -12.25 -21.99 13.11
N PRO A 26 -12.21 -21.22 14.22
CA PRO A 26 -12.45 -19.77 14.22
C PRO A 26 -11.55 -18.97 13.26
N ASP A 27 -10.31 -19.48 13.04
CA ASP A 27 -9.30 -18.81 12.21
C ASP A 27 -9.33 -19.26 10.74
N VAL A 28 -10.27 -20.15 10.37
CA VAL A 28 -10.35 -20.72 9.02
C VAL A 28 -11.62 -20.24 8.31
N THR A 29 -11.45 -19.34 7.33
CA THR A 29 -12.58 -18.94 6.46
C THR A 29 -13.01 -20.09 5.55
N ARG A 30 -14.25 -20.06 5.04
CA ARG A 30 -14.74 -21.07 4.11
C ARG A 30 -13.88 -21.22 2.85
N SER A 31 -13.32 -20.12 2.35
CA SER A 31 -12.38 -20.14 1.21
C SER A 31 -11.04 -20.78 1.57
N ALA A 32 -10.56 -20.58 2.80
CA ALA A 32 -9.37 -21.25 3.31
C ALA A 32 -9.60 -22.75 3.51
N ALA A 33 -10.75 -23.13 4.07
CA ALA A 33 -11.15 -24.53 4.21
C ALA A 33 -11.21 -25.25 2.85
N ALA A 34 -11.77 -24.62 1.82
CA ALA A 34 -11.82 -25.19 0.47
C ALA A 34 -10.41 -25.43 -0.09
N ARG A 35 -9.46 -24.51 0.14
CA ARG A 35 -8.05 -24.69 -0.27
C ARG A 35 -7.35 -25.82 0.49
N LEU A 36 -7.59 -25.95 1.80
CA LEU A 36 -7.06 -27.05 2.60
C LEU A 36 -7.54 -28.41 2.09
N ILE A 37 -8.80 -28.51 1.69
CA ILE A 37 -9.35 -29.72 1.07
C ILE A 37 -8.67 -30.01 -0.27
N GLU A 38 -8.50 -29.00 -1.13
CA GLU A 38 -7.87 -29.13 -2.45
C GLU A 38 -6.40 -29.54 -2.37
N SER A 39 -5.67 -29.04 -1.35
CA SER A 39 -4.25 -29.38 -1.13
C SER A 39 -4.06 -30.72 -0.43
N GLY A 40 -5.13 -31.49 -0.17
CA GLY A 40 -5.02 -32.78 0.50
C GLY A 40 -4.75 -32.71 2.00
N CYS A 41 -4.87 -31.53 2.60
CA CYS A 41 -4.66 -31.32 4.05
C CYS A 41 -5.85 -31.75 4.92
N VAL A 42 -6.92 -32.27 4.34
CA VAL A 42 -8.13 -32.69 5.06
C VAL A 42 -8.47 -34.14 4.71
N ALA A 43 -8.66 -34.96 5.75
CA ALA A 43 -9.13 -36.32 5.62
C ALA A 43 -10.41 -36.54 6.44
N VAL A 44 -11.31 -37.36 5.94
CA VAL A 44 -12.52 -37.83 6.64
C VAL A 44 -12.39 -39.34 6.82
N ASP A 45 -12.45 -39.80 8.06
CA ASP A 45 -12.21 -41.21 8.46
C ASP A 45 -10.91 -41.77 7.85
N GLY A 46 -9.83 -40.96 7.88
CA GLY A 46 -8.53 -41.31 7.36
C GLY A 46 -8.38 -41.30 5.83
N LYS A 47 -9.44 -40.94 5.07
CA LYS A 47 -9.40 -40.84 3.60
C LYS A 47 -9.35 -39.38 3.15
N PRO A 48 -8.53 -39.03 2.15
CA PRO A 48 -8.50 -37.68 1.59
C PRO A 48 -9.89 -37.23 1.16
N ALA A 49 -10.28 -36.03 1.56
CA ALA A 49 -11.57 -35.46 1.26
C ALA A 49 -11.60 -34.67 -0.05
N GLY A 50 -12.69 -34.71 -0.78
CA GLY A 50 -12.92 -33.91 -1.99
C GLY A 50 -13.76 -32.67 -1.73
N LYS A 51 -13.75 -31.71 -2.67
CA LYS A 51 -14.56 -30.47 -2.64
C LYS A 51 -16.06 -30.67 -2.43
N SER A 52 -16.59 -31.77 -2.93
CA SER A 52 -18.02 -32.10 -2.88
C SER A 52 -18.42 -32.96 -1.67
N THR A 53 -17.46 -33.29 -0.80
CA THR A 53 -17.69 -34.12 0.39
C THR A 53 -18.73 -33.46 1.30
N ARG A 54 -19.80 -34.27 1.61
CA ARG A 54 -20.80 -33.93 2.62
C ARG A 54 -20.68 -34.91 3.77
N LEU A 55 -20.79 -34.39 4.96
CA LEU A 55 -20.72 -35.18 6.18
C LEU A 55 -22.05 -35.94 6.39
N GLN A 56 -21.99 -37.12 6.98
CA GLN A 56 -23.20 -37.94 7.30
C GLN A 56 -23.52 -37.89 8.80
N GLY A 57 -22.55 -37.45 9.62
CA GLY A 57 -22.64 -37.40 11.09
C GLY A 57 -21.95 -38.61 11.73
N GLY A 58 -21.04 -38.37 12.63
CA GLY A 58 -20.21 -39.38 13.32
C GLY A 58 -18.78 -39.52 12.77
N GLU A 59 -18.48 -38.93 11.62
CA GLU A 59 -17.13 -39.02 11.02
C GLU A 59 -16.09 -38.25 11.81
N THR A 60 -14.85 -38.74 11.74
CA THR A 60 -13.68 -38.08 12.23
C THR A 60 -13.02 -37.27 11.09
N VAL A 61 -12.96 -35.95 11.24
CA VAL A 61 -12.33 -35.05 10.29
C VAL A 61 -10.97 -34.63 10.83
N SER A 62 -9.89 -35.06 10.20
CA SER A 62 -8.53 -34.63 10.50
C SER A 62 -8.11 -33.52 9.54
N VAL A 63 -7.58 -32.43 10.10
CA VAL A 63 -7.13 -31.24 9.35
C VAL A 63 -5.70 -30.97 9.70
N ILE A 64 -4.82 -30.99 8.72
CA ILE A 64 -3.45 -30.52 8.85
C ILE A 64 -3.47 -29.03 8.49
N LEU A 65 -3.28 -28.19 9.52
CA LEU A 65 -3.08 -26.75 9.30
C LEU A 65 -1.60 -26.56 8.95
N PRO A 66 -1.28 -26.15 7.71
CA PRO A 66 0.09 -25.73 7.42
C PRO A 66 0.44 -24.61 8.39
N GLN A 67 1.58 -24.69 9.06
CA GLN A 67 2.15 -23.48 9.65
C GLN A 67 2.29 -22.50 8.48
N MET A 68 1.46 -21.44 8.49
CA MET A 68 1.75 -20.29 7.65
C MET A 68 3.06 -19.74 8.21
N GLU A 69 4.17 -20.00 7.51
CA GLU A 69 5.33 -19.13 7.66
C GLU A 69 4.78 -17.74 7.37
N GLU A 70 4.77 -16.87 8.36
CA GLU A 70 4.42 -15.49 8.11
C GLU A 70 5.40 -15.01 7.03
N PRO A 71 4.90 -14.53 5.89
CA PRO A 71 5.79 -14.11 4.82
C PRO A 71 6.71 -13.04 5.39
N GLU A 72 7.99 -13.34 5.43
CA GLU A 72 9.04 -12.47 5.92
C GLU A 72 9.69 -11.76 4.73
N ALA A 73 9.87 -10.45 4.83
CA ALA A 73 10.66 -9.73 3.86
C ALA A 73 12.14 -10.10 4.03
N ARG A 74 12.80 -10.50 2.93
CA ARG A 74 14.22 -10.87 2.94
C ARG A 74 15.08 -9.70 2.46
N PRO A 75 16.31 -9.54 3.02
CA PRO A 75 17.27 -8.54 2.51
C PRO A 75 17.62 -8.80 1.04
N GLU A 76 17.62 -7.75 0.21
CA GLU A 76 18.06 -7.80 -1.17
C GLU A 76 18.97 -6.62 -1.48
N ASP A 77 20.07 -6.88 -2.20
CA ASP A 77 21.02 -5.85 -2.64
C ASP A 77 20.45 -5.04 -3.82
N ILE A 78 19.53 -4.14 -3.47
CA ILE A 78 18.90 -3.21 -4.42
C ILE A 78 19.43 -1.80 -4.10
N PRO A 79 20.00 -1.08 -5.07
CA PRO A 79 20.51 0.28 -4.86
C PRO A 79 19.42 1.23 -4.38
N LEU A 80 19.72 2.03 -3.35
CA LEU A 80 18.87 3.06 -2.81
C LEU A 80 19.46 4.44 -3.08
N ASP A 81 18.62 5.38 -3.52
CA ASP A 81 18.94 6.80 -3.56
C ASP A 81 18.64 7.40 -2.17
N VAL A 82 19.64 7.37 -1.28
CA VAL A 82 19.53 7.83 0.11
C VAL A 82 19.72 9.35 0.14
N VAL A 83 18.68 10.07 0.57
CA VAL A 83 18.68 11.54 0.67
C VAL A 83 19.13 12.01 2.06
N TYR A 84 18.82 11.24 3.10
CA TYR A 84 19.21 11.51 4.47
C TYR A 84 19.25 10.19 5.26
N GLU A 85 20.26 10.04 6.11
CA GLU A 85 20.36 8.88 6.99
C GLU A 85 21.16 9.23 8.25
N ASP A 86 20.71 8.68 9.40
CA ASP A 86 21.44 8.68 10.66
C ASP A 86 21.16 7.41 11.49
N GLY A 87 21.30 7.45 12.81
CA GLY A 87 21.04 6.32 13.70
C GLY A 87 19.55 6.01 13.92
N ASP A 88 18.65 6.95 13.62
CA ASP A 88 17.22 6.89 13.94
C ASP A 88 16.33 6.74 12.71
N VAL A 89 16.68 7.41 11.63
CA VAL A 89 15.84 7.47 10.43
C VAL A 89 16.65 7.31 9.15
N ILE A 90 15.99 6.85 8.11
CA ILE A 90 16.50 6.88 6.73
C ILE A 90 15.40 7.44 5.81
N VAL A 91 15.77 8.38 4.95
CA VAL A 91 14.91 8.97 3.91
C VAL A 91 15.49 8.65 2.55
N VAL A 92 14.70 8.02 1.70
CA VAL A 92 15.11 7.63 0.35
C VAL A 92 14.20 8.27 -0.70
N ASN A 93 14.76 8.55 -1.86
CA ASN A 93 14.03 8.91 -3.05
C ASN A 93 13.64 7.63 -3.81
N LYS A 94 12.45 7.11 -3.53
CA LYS A 94 11.95 5.87 -4.14
C LYS A 94 11.75 6.03 -5.64
N PRO A 95 12.29 5.15 -6.50
CA PRO A 95 12.02 5.20 -7.93
C PRO A 95 10.55 4.82 -8.24
N VAL A 96 10.07 5.24 -9.41
CA VAL A 96 8.79 4.78 -9.99
C VAL A 96 8.85 3.25 -10.23
N GLY A 97 7.72 2.57 -10.10
CA GLY A 97 7.61 1.11 -10.30
C GLY A 97 7.98 0.24 -9.09
N MET A 98 8.69 0.77 -8.08
CA MET A 98 9.05 0.03 -6.88
C MET A 98 7.89 0.00 -5.87
N VAL A 99 7.53 -1.19 -5.41
CA VAL A 99 6.56 -1.40 -4.31
C VAL A 99 7.24 -1.13 -2.98
N VAL A 100 6.53 -0.54 -2.01
CA VAL A 100 7.14 -0.20 -0.70
C VAL A 100 7.42 -1.44 0.15
N HIS A 101 6.50 -2.39 0.21
CA HIS A 101 6.63 -3.60 1.04
C HIS A 101 6.02 -4.82 0.35
N PRO A 102 6.45 -6.04 0.67
CA PRO A 102 5.91 -7.25 0.08
C PRO A 102 4.39 -7.33 0.14
N ALA A 103 3.79 -7.75 -0.96
CA ALA A 103 2.34 -7.87 -1.13
C ALA A 103 2.03 -9.00 -2.14
N PRO A 104 0.79 -9.51 -2.19
CA PRO A 104 0.40 -10.49 -3.22
C PRO A 104 0.76 -10.00 -4.64
N GLY A 105 1.56 -10.78 -5.36
CA GLY A 105 2.09 -10.44 -6.69
C GLY A 105 3.43 -9.69 -6.70
N HIS A 106 3.95 -9.29 -5.54
CA HIS A 106 5.25 -8.65 -5.36
C HIS A 106 5.86 -9.12 -4.02
N PRO A 107 6.33 -10.38 -3.93
CA PRO A 107 6.87 -10.94 -2.69
C PRO A 107 8.27 -10.40 -2.36
N ASP A 108 8.99 -9.91 -3.35
CA ASP A 108 10.37 -9.45 -3.35
C ASP A 108 10.54 -8.17 -4.20
N GLY A 109 11.77 -7.68 -4.34
CA GLY A 109 12.09 -6.50 -5.13
C GLY A 109 11.49 -5.21 -4.57
N THR A 110 11.15 -5.15 -3.29
CA THR A 110 10.48 -4.00 -2.67
C THR A 110 11.45 -3.07 -1.95
N LEU A 111 11.01 -1.87 -1.62
CA LEU A 111 11.81 -0.95 -0.81
C LEU A 111 12.21 -1.55 0.53
N VAL A 112 11.33 -2.33 1.16
CA VAL A 112 11.64 -3.02 2.44
C VAL A 112 12.77 -4.02 2.25
N ASN A 113 12.80 -4.79 1.15
CA ASN A 113 13.91 -5.72 0.88
C ASN A 113 15.25 -4.97 0.74
N ALA A 114 15.25 -3.83 0.04
CA ALA A 114 16.43 -2.98 -0.09
C ALA A 114 16.86 -2.37 1.26
N LEU A 115 15.91 -1.85 2.05
CA LEU A 115 16.19 -1.28 3.37
C LEU A 115 16.73 -2.32 4.36
N LEU A 116 16.22 -3.56 4.34
CA LEU A 116 16.73 -4.65 5.16
C LEU A 116 18.20 -4.96 4.85
N HIS A 117 18.59 -4.92 3.58
CA HIS A 117 19.97 -5.10 3.17
C HIS A 117 20.84 -3.91 3.58
N HIS A 118 20.41 -2.69 3.25
CA HIS A 118 21.16 -1.46 3.50
C HIS A 118 21.38 -1.19 5.01
N CYS A 119 20.33 -1.33 5.81
CA CYS A 119 20.35 -1.03 7.24
C CYS A 119 20.89 -2.18 8.12
N ALA A 120 21.19 -3.35 7.55
CA ALA A 120 21.84 -4.48 8.22
C ALA A 120 21.26 -4.82 9.62
N GLY A 121 19.93 -4.87 9.73
CA GLY A 121 19.22 -5.22 10.98
C GLY A 121 18.86 -4.04 11.89
N SER A 122 19.20 -2.81 11.52
CA SER A 122 18.81 -1.60 12.26
C SER A 122 17.51 -0.98 11.71
N LEU A 123 16.43 -1.78 11.58
CA LEU A 123 15.10 -1.28 11.25
C LEU A 123 14.15 -1.60 12.40
N SER A 124 13.20 -0.70 12.66
CA SER A 124 12.14 -0.94 13.65
C SER A 124 11.30 -2.16 13.31
N GLY A 125 11.05 -3.02 14.29
CA GLY A 125 10.20 -4.20 14.17
C GLY A 125 8.70 -3.95 14.30
N ILE A 126 8.26 -2.75 14.69
CA ILE A 126 6.86 -2.41 15.00
C ILE A 126 5.91 -2.71 13.83
N GLY A 127 6.35 -2.54 12.58
CA GLY A 127 5.57 -2.85 11.39
C GLY A 127 5.37 -4.35 11.12
N GLY A 128 5.94 -5.24 11.96
CA GLY A 128 6.00 -6.68 11.75
C GLY A 128 6.99 -7.09 10.66
N GLN A 129 7.10 -8.40 10.40
CA GLN A 129 8.12 -8.98 9.51
C GLN A 129 8.02 -8.54 8.04
N LEU A 130 6.85 -8.04 7.62
CA LEU A 130 6.64 -7.57 6.24
C LEU A 130 6.90 -6.09 6.03
N ARG A 131 6.99 -5.29 7.11
CA ARG A 131 7.06 -3.82 7.02
C ARG A 131 8.03 -3.21 8.04
N PRO A 132 9.20 -3.81 8.29
CA PRO A 132 10.14 -3.24 9.24
C PRO A 132 10.48 -1.80 8.86
N GLY A 133 10.44 -0.91 9.85
CA GLY A 133 10.75 0.51 9.69
C GLY A 133 9.71 1.36 8.96
N ILE A 134 8.70 0.80 8.32
CA ILE A 134 7.75 1.54 7.47
C ILE A 134 6.67 2.23 8.29
N VAL A 135 6.71 3.56 8.36
CA VAL A 135 5.71 4.39 9.05
C VAL A 135 4.63 4.93 8.10
N HIS A 136 4.95 5.12 6.81
CA HIS A 136 3.99 5.49 5.77
C HIS A 136 4.35 4.85 4.43
N ARG A 137 3.50 5.05 3.42
CA ARG A 137 3.73 4.49 2.08
C ARG A 137 3.31 5.45 0.98
N ILE A 138 3.94 5.30 -0.17
CA ILE A 138 3.52 5.85 -1.45
C ILE A 138 3.21 4.70 -2.41
N ASP A 139 2.49 4.97 -3.49
CA ASP A 139 2.08 3.93 -4.44
C ASP A 139 3.28 3.41 -5.25
N ARG A 140 3.13 2.23 -5.87
CA ARG A 140 4.18 1.63 -6.70
C ARG A 140 4.72 2.61 -7.75
N ASP A 141 3.81 3.23 -8.51
CA ASP A 141 4.15 4.12 -9.62
C ASP A 141 4.20 5.60 -9.20
N THR A 142 4.23 5.88 -7.89
CA THR A 142 4.58 7.18 -7.32
C THR A 142 6.02 7.13 -6.86
N SER A 143 6.83 8.08 -7.33
CA SER A 143 8.23 8.24 -6.92
C SER A 143 8.39 9.29 -5.82
N GLY A 144 9.61 9.43 -5.29
CA GLY A 144 9.99 10.50 -4.36
C GLY A 144 10.19 10.07 -2.92
N LEU A 145 10.23 11.05 -2.03
CA LEU A 145 10.66 10.89 -0.65
C LEU A 145 9.75 9.98 0.16
N ILE A 146 10.38 9.03 0.84
CA ILE A 146 9.78 8.16 1.85
C ILE A 146 10.74 8.02 3.02
N ILE A 147 10.23 8.12 4.26
CA ILE A 147 10.99 7.96 5.49
C ILE A 147 10.70 6.60 6.11
N ALA A 148 11.75 5.95 6.62
CA ALA A 148 11.66 4.75 7.44
C ALA A 148 12.39 4.94 8.77
N ALA A 149 11.92 4.26 9.81
CA ALA A 149 12.49 4.29 11.15
C ALA A 149 13.51 3.16 11.34
N LYS A 150 14.70 3.49 11.85
CA LYS A 150 15.76 2.50 12.12
C LYS A 150 15.65 1.85 13.49
N ASN A 151 14.83 2.39 14.39
CA ASN A 151 14.53 1.80 15.71
C ASN A 151 13.08 2.10 16.13
N ASP A 152 12.62 1.43 17.19
CA ASP A 152 11.23 1.49 17.65
C ASP A 152 10.86 2.85 18.27
N THR A 153 11.81 3.54 18.88
CA THR A 153 11.62 4.90 19.41
C THR A 153 11.31 5.88 18.29
N ALA A 154 12.13 5.87 17.25
CA ALA A 154 11.92 6.70 16.07
C ALA A 154 10.61 6.35 15.36
N HIS A 155 10.26 5.05 15.28
CA HIS A 155 9.01 4.60 14.67
C HIS A 155 7.78 5.20 15.37
N ASN A 156 7.72 5.07 16.70
CA ASN A 156 6.62 5.60 17.49
C ASN A 156 6.52 7.12 17.38
N PHE A 157 7.66 7.82 17.39
CA PHE A 157 7.71 9.27 17.27
C PHE A 157 7.24 9.76 15.90
N LEU A 158 7.70 9.13 14.81
CA LEU A 158 7.23 9.45 13.45
C LEU A 158 5.76 9.09 13.23
N ALA A 159 5.30 7.96 13.80
CA ALA A 159 3.90 7.55 13.73
C ALA A 159 2.97 8.57 14.43
N ALA A 160 3.41 9.13 15.57
CA ALA A 160 2.69 10.21 16.26
C ALA A 160 2.59 11.47 15.38
N GLN A 161 3.69 11.89 14.76
CA GLN A 161 3.69 13.04 13.83
C GLN A 161 2.82 12.83 12.59
N LEU A 162 2.67 11.59 12.13
CA LEU A 162 1.73 11.27 11.04
C LEU A 162 0.27 11.34 11.51
N ALA A 163 0.01 11.00 12.78
CA ALA A 163 -1.32 11.02 13.37
C ALA A 163 -1.81 12.45 13.69
N ASP A 164 -0.92 13.31 14.17
CA ASP A 164 -1.19 14.73 14.48
C ASP A 164 -0.93 15.69 13.31
N HIS A 165 -0.48 15.14 12.16
CA HIS A 165 -0.23 15.87 10.91
C HIS A 165 0.95 16.87 10.97
N THR A 166 1.86 16.73 11.91
CA THR A 166 3.09 17.54 12.00
C THR A 166 4.18 17.08 11.03
N LEU A 167 4.16 15.79 10.62
CA LEU A 167 4.97 15.30 9.52
C LEU A 167 4.33 15.69 8.18
N ALA A 168 4.87 16.72 7.53
CA ALA A 168 4.34 17.24 6.29
C ALA A 168 4.92 16.52 5.06
N ARG A 169 4.04 16.23 4.09
CA ARG A 169 4.39 15.59 2.82
C ARG A 169 3.89 16.45 1.68
N THR A 170 4.82 16.86 0.83
CA THR A 170 4.54 17.66 -0.36
C THR A 170 4.74 16.82 -1.61
N TYR A 171 3.82 16.91 -2.54
CA TYR A 171 3.85 16.21 -3.81
C TYR A 171 3.72 17.19 -4.96
N GLU A 172 4.27 16.84 -6.11
CA GLU A 172 3.94 17.49 -7.37
C GLU A 172 3.32 16.48 -8.33
N CYS A 173 2.34 16.93 -9.13
CA CYS A 173 1.69 16.09 -10.12
C CYS A 173 1.23 16.88 -11.34
N LEU A 174 1.04 16.18 -12.45
CA LEU A 174 0.38 16.69 -13.63
C LEU A 174 -1.08 16.20 -13.66
N ALA A 175 -2.03 17.11 -13.49
CA ALA A 175 -3.46 16.81 -13.51
C ALA A 175 -4.06 17.12 -14.89
N VAL A 176 -4.94 16.27 -15.39
CA VAL A 176 -5.62 16.46 -16.68
C VAL A 176 -6.66 17.58 -16.57
N GLY A 177 -6.69 18.47 -17.54
CA GLY A 177 -7.59 19.62 -17.60
C GLY A 177 -6.98 20.88 -16.99
N ASN A 178 -7.70 21.98 -17.12
CA ASN A 178 -7.27 23.29 -16.62
C ASN A 178 -8.08 23.65 -15.38
N PHE A 179 -7.38 23.93 -14.28
CA PHE A 179 -7.97 24.46 -13.06
C PHE A 179 -8.27 25.95 -13.25
N ARG A 180 -9.43 26.41 -12.79
CA ARG A 180 -9.80 27.83 -12.82
C ARG A 180 -9.19 28.60 -11.65
N GLU A 181 -9.25 28.02 -10.48
CA GLU A 181 -8.70 28.55 -9.23
C GLU A 181 -7.20 28.27 -9.15
N ASP A 182 -6.46 29.09 -8.41
CA ASP A 182 -5.01 28.92 -8.20
C ASP A 182 -4.69 27.94 -7.06
N SER A 183 -5.65 27.70 -6.18
CA SER A 183 -5.51 26.74 -5.07
C SER A 183 -6.87 26.26 -4.59
N GLY A 184 -6.86 25.17 -3.83
CA GLY A 184 -8.08 24.65 -3.23
C GLY A 184 -7.83 23.47 -2.30
N THR A 185 -8.91 22.94 -1.75
CA THR A 185 -8.91 21.81 -0.83
C THR A 185 -9.98 20.82 -1.23
N VAL A 186 -9.60 19.54 -1.28
CA VAL A 186 -10.55 18.44 -1.39
C VAL A 186 -10.62 17.75 -0.04
N GLU A 187 -11.77 17.90 0.64
CA GLU A 187 -12.11 17.19 1.86
C GLU A 187 -13.23 16.21 1.55
N ALA A 188 -12.88 14.95 1.35
CA ALA A 188 -13.83 13.91 0.96
C ALA A 188 -13.39 12.55 1.50
N PRO A 189 -14.26 11.78 2.19
CA PRO A 189 -13.87 10.53 2.83
C PRO A 189 -13.58 9.45 1.80
N ILE A 190 -12.46 8.70 2.01
CA ILE A 190 -11.99 7.65 1.10
C ILE A 190 -12.20 6.27 1.72
N GLY A 191 -12.80 5.38 0.95
CA GLY A 191 -12.98 3.97 1.26
C GLY A 191 -12.73 3.07 0.06
N ARG A 192 -12.93 1.77 0.23
CA ARG A 192 -12.86 0.80 -0.88
C ARG A 192 -13.99 1.05 -1.87
N HIS A 193 -13.68 0.99 -3.17
CA HIS A 193 -14.72 1.04 -4.18
C HIS A 193 -15.68 -0.14 -4.04
N ARG A 194 -16.99 0.09 -4.13
CA ARG A 194 -18.02 -0.91 -3.78
C ARG A 194 -17.99 -2.17 -4.65
N THR A 195 -17.63 -2.03 -5.92
CA THR A 195 -17.63 -3.13 -6.90
C THR A 195 -16.24 -3.53 -7.37
N ASP A 196 -15.28 -2.60 -7.44
CA ASP A 196 -13.90 -2.87 -7.87
C ASP A 196 -12.95 -2.83 -6.66
N ARG A 197 -12.65 -4.00 -6.11
CA ARG A 197 -11.79 -4.13 -4.91
C ARG A 197 -10.35 -3.64 -5.10
N LYS A 198 -9.90 -3.41 -6.34
CA LYS A 198 -8.56 -2.87 -6.63
C LYS A 198 -8.51 -1.34 -6.53
N LYS A 199 -9.67 -0.68 -6.47
CA LYS A 199 -9.82 0.77 -6.42
C LYS A 199 -10.23 1.27 -5.04
N MET A 200 -9.84 2.51 -4.78
CA MET A 200 -10.42 3.34 -3.73
C MET A 200 -11.41 4.32 -4.36
N ALA A 201 -12.30 4.88 -3.57
CA ALA A 201 -13.28 5.87 -4.03
C ALA A 201 -13.64 6.83 -2.90
N VAL A 202 -14.17 7.99 -3.25
CA VAL A 202 -14.90 8.83 -2.30
C VAL A 202 -16.23 8.13 -1.99
N VAL A 203 -16.42 7.78 -0.73
CA VAL A 203 -17.64 7.09 -0.22
C VAL A 203 -18.03 7.67 1.13
N PRO A 204 -19.34 7.79 1.44
CA PRO A 204 -19.80 8.42 2.68
C PRO A 204 -19.31 7.76 3.97
N ASP A 205 -19.14 6.44 3.94
CA ASP A 205 -18.64 5.58 5.03
C ASP A 205 -17.12 5.41 5.02
N GLY A 206 -16.42 6.21 4.19
CA GLY A 206 -14.97 6.23 4.10
C GLY A 206 -14.28 6.91 5.29
N ARG A 207 -12.96 6.81 5.35
CA ARG A 207 -12.14 7.50 6.36
C ARG A 207 -11.88 8.93 5.91
N ARG A 208 -11.96 9.90 6.84
CA ARG A 208 -11.64 11.31 6.57
C ARG A 208 -10.33 11.41 5.77
N ALA A 209 -10.37 12.21 4.71
CA ALA A 209 -9.22 12.48 3.85
C ALA A 209 -9.24 13.93 3.39
N VAL A 210 -8.08 14.62 3.48
CA VAL A 210 -7.92 16.02 3.11
C VAL A 210 -6.66 16.21 2.28
N THR A 211 -6.82 16.81 1.10
CA THR A 211 -5.74 17.15 0.18
C THR A 211 -5.85 18.62 -0.20
N HIS A 212 -4.82 19.40 0.10
CA HIS A 212 -4.68 20.78 -0.40
C HIS A 212 -3.90 20.75 -1.71
N TRP A 213 -4.29 21.60 -2.65
CA TRP A 213 -3.60 21.74 -3.93
C TRP A 213 -3.39 23.22 -4.29
N GLU A 214 -2.30 23.48 -4.98
CA GLU A 214 -1.90 24.80 -5.49
C GLU A 214 -1.37 24.63 -6.92
N VAL A 215 -1.75 25.56 -7.80
CA VAL A 215 -1.28 25.56 -9.19
C VAL A 215 0.13 26.13 -9.26
N ILE A 216 1.04 25.35 -9.82
CA ILE A 216 2.39 25.79 -10.17
C ILE A 216 2.40 26.40 -11.57
N ALA A 217 1.79 25.70 -12.54
CA ALA A 217 1.70 26.15 -13.94
C ALA A 217 0.49 25.53 -14.64
N ARG A 218 -0.01 26.23 -15.68
CA ARG A 218 -1.07 25.74 -16.56
C ARG A 218 -0.52 25.56 -17.96
N TYR A 219 -0.85 24.42 -18.57
CA TYR A 219 -0.53 24.06 -19.94
C TYR A 219 -1.82 23.74 -20.70
N ARG A 220 -1.75 23.58 -22.01
CA ARG A 220 -2.92 23.19 -22.81
C ARG A 220 -3.48 21.83 -22.38
N GLY A 221 -4.58 21.85 -21.62
CA GLY A 221 -5.29 20.65 -21.17
C GLY A 221 -4.62 19.89 -20.01
N VAL A 222 -3.58 20.46 -19.37
CA VAL A 222 -2.88 19.88 -18.21
C VAL A 222 -2.50 20.98 -17.24
N THR A 223 -2.64 20.74 -15.96
CA THR A 223 -2.19 21.65 -14.90
C THR A 223 -1.14 20.98 -14.02
N HIS A 224 -0.02 21.67 -13.78
CA HIS A 224 1.01 21.26 -12.84
C HIS A 224 0.60 21.74 -11.45
N LEU A 225 0.44 20.83 -10.52
CA LEU A 225 -0.01 21.09 -9.15
C LEU A 225 1.04 20.71 -8.13
N ARG A 226 1.08 21.48 -7.05
CA ARG A 226 1.63 21.09 -5.77
C ARG A 226 0.51 20.61 -4.86
N CYS A 227 0.66 19.44 -4.24
CA CYS A 227 -0.32 18.87 -3.31
C CYS A 227 0.30 18.69 -1.93
N ARG A 228 -0.42 19.07 -0.87
CA ARG A 228 -0.07 18.81 0.54
C ARG A 228 -1.13 17.96 1.18
N LEU A 229 -0.69 16.97 1.97
CA LEU A 229 -1.57 16.01 2.62
C LEU A 229 -1.69 16.29 4.11
N GLU A 230 -2.91 16.44 4.63
CA GLU A 230 -3.16 16.27 6.06
C GLU A 230 -3.22 14.78 6.40
N THR A 231 -3.92 14.00 5.63
CA THR A 231 -4.12 12.55 5.82
C THR A 231 -3.35 11.74 4.76
N GLY A 232 -3.15 10.44 4.98
CA GLY A 232 -2.43 9.55 4.06
C GLY A 232 -3.24 8.29 3.72
N ARG A 233 -4.39 8.43 3.04
CA ARG A 233 -5.19 7.26 2.62
C ARG A 233 -4.62 6.68 1.34
N THR A 234 -4.84 5.39 1.13
CA THR A 234 -4.42 4.70 -0.10
C THR A 234 -4.93 5.43 -1.33
N HIS A 235 -4.05 5.75 -2.28
CA HIS A 235 -4.33 6.48 -3.52
C HIS A 235 -4.95 7.88 -3.33
N GLN A 236 -4.78 8.52 -2.17
CA GLN A 236 -5.57 9.71 -1.79
C GLN A 236 -5.55 10.83 -2.83
N ILE A 237 -4.37 11.32 -3.26
CA ILE A 237 -4.27 12.41 -4.25
C ILE A 237 -4.95 12.00 -5.56
N ARG A 238 -4.70 10.77 -6.02
CA ARG A 238 -5.25 10.19 -7.25
C ARG A 238 -6.78 10.15 -7.23
N VAL A 239 -7.36 9.67 -6.11
CA VAL A 239 -8.82 9.60 -5.91
C VAL A 239 -9.42 11.01 -5.82
N HIS A 240 -8.82 11.90 -5.04
CA HIS A 240 -9.33 13.26 -4.84
C HIS A 240 -9.32 14.07 -6.12
N LEU A 241 -8.21 14.05 -6.88
CA LEU A 241 -8.15 14.77 -8.15
C LEU A 241 -9.12 14.18 -9.18
N ALA A 242 -9.24 12.86 -9.26
CA ALA A 242 -10.24 12.24 -10.13
C ALA A 242 -11.68 12.58 -9.71
N TYR A 243 -11.96 12.65 -8.40
CA TYR A 243 -13.27 13.02 -7.86
C TYR A 243 -13.71 14.43 -8.28
N ILE A 244 -12.78 15.38 -8.33
CA ILE A 244 -13.06 16.75 -8.80
C ILE A 244 -12.95 16.90 -10.33
N GLY A 245 -12.82 15.79 -11.09
CA GLY A 245 -12.81 15.79 -12.55
C GLY A 245 -11.44 15.99 -13.20
N HIS A 246 -10.37 16.02 -12.43
CA HIS A 246 -9.00 16.28 -12.88
C HIS A 246 -8.05 15.12 -12.52
N PRO A 247 -8.21 13.90 -13.08
CA PRO A 247 -7.34 12.77 -12.77
C PRO A 247 -5.89 13.08 -13.13
N ILE A 248 -4.95 12.39 -12.46
CA ILE A 248 -3.52 12.56 -12.72
C ILE A 248 -3.18 12.01 -14.12
N LEU A 249 -2.34 12.72 -14.85
CA LEU A 249 -1.84 12.30 -16.16
C LEU A 249 -1.08 10.96 -16.04
N GLY A 250 -1.39 9.99 -16.91
CA GLY A 250 -0.81 8.65 -16.88
C GLY A 250 -1.47 7.69 -15.89
N ASP A 251 -2.42 8.13 -15.06
CA ASP A 251 -3.16 7.25 -14.14
C ASP A 251 -4.18 6.41 -14.92
N THR A 252 -3.87 5.13 -15.16
CA THR A 252 -4.76 4.19 -15.86
C THR A 252 -5.86 3.60 -14.99
N VAL A 253 -5.80 3.84 -13.67
CA VAL A 253 -6.80 3.35 -12.71
C VAL A 253 -7.93 4.37 -12.53
N TYR A 254 -7.60 5.65 -12.36
CA TYR A 254 -8.57 6.72 -12.06
C TYR A 254 -8.76 7.70 -13.22
N GLY A 255 -7.90 7.67 -14.23
CA GLY A 255 -7.95 8.51 -15.43
C GLY A 255 -8.22 7.73 -16.71
N ALA A 256 -7.53 8.11 -17.77
CA ALA A 256 -7.64 7.47 -19.07
C ALA A 256 -7.04 6.04 -19.03
N LYS A 257 -7.76 5.06 -19.59
CA LYS A 257 -7.29 3.67 -19.59
C LYS A 257 -6.03 3.43 -20.45
N LYS A 258 -5.75 4.33 -21.40
CA LYS A 258 -4.57 4.22 -22.27
C LYS A 258 -3.35 4.81 -21.55
N PRO A 259 -2.21 4.09 -21.51
CA PRO A 259 -0.96 4.65 -21.02
C PRO A 259 -0.55 5.90 -21.80
N VAL A 260 0.10 6.84 -21.12
CA VAL A 260 0.67 8.03 -21.74
C VAL A 260 2.12 7.72 -22.13
N PRO A 261 2.50 7.85 -23.41
CA PRO A 261 3.86 7.58 -23.85
C PRO A 261 4.91 8.42 -23.11
N GLY A 262 5.87 7.73 -22.47
CA GLY A 262 6.94 8.36 -21.70
C GLY A 262 6.65 8.48 -20.20
N LEU A 263 5.51 7.95 -19.72
CA LEU A 263 5.19 7.77 -18.30
C LEU A 263 5.03 6.29 -17.98
N THR A 264 5.62 5.85 -16.87
CA THR A 264 5.46 4.48 -16.33
C THR A 264 4.08 4.30 -15.68
N GLY A 265 3.52 5.36 -15.10
CA GLY A 265 2.23 5.37 -14.41
C GLY A 265 1.72 6.79 -14.20
N GLN A 266 1.06 7.03 -13.08
CA GLN A 266 0.61 8.37 -12.70
C GLN A 266 1.79 9.33 -12.52
N CYS A 267 1.75 10.47 -13.19
CA CYS A 267 2.74 11.54 -13.06
C CYS A 267 2.59 12.25 -11.71
N LEU A 268 3.06 11.58 -10.64
CA LEU A 268 2.96 11.98 -9.24
C LEU A 268 4.27 11.69 -8.52
N HIS A 269 4.82 12.69 -7.85
CA HIS A 269 6.12 12.63 -7.18
C HIS A 269 6.08 13.28 -5.80
N ALA A 270 6.61 12.61 -4.78
CA ALA A 270 6.77 13.14 -3.42
C ALA A 270 8.03 14.01 -3.36
N THR A 271 7.88 15.30 -3.63
CA THR A 271 9.00 16.25 -3.74
C THR A 271 9.55 16.74 -2.42
N GLY A 272 8.75 16.70 -1.35
CA GLY A 272 9.14 17.31 -0.07
C GLY A 272 8.65 16.50 1.14
N LEU A 273 9.48 16.46 2.15
CA LEU A 273 9.22 15.84 3.45
C LEU A 273 9.75 16.75 4.56
N GLU A 274 8.87 17.07 5.53
CA GLU A 274 9.26 17.82 6.74
C GLU A 274 8.83 17.03 7.97
N PHE A 275 9.72 16.88 8.93
CA PHE A 275 9.45 16.20 10.19
C PHE A 275 10.30 16.76 11.33
N ILE A 276 9.91 16.50 12.57
CA ILE A 276 10.73 16.73 13.74
C ILE A 276 11.57 15.48 13.98
N HIS A 277 12.87 15.67 14.10
CA HIS A 277 13.80 14.55 14.28
C HIS A 277 13.58 13.84 15.64
N PRO A 278 13.46 12.51 15.68
CA PRO A 278 13.06 11.79 16.89
C PRO A 278 14.07 11.90 18.04
N ALA A 279 15.36 12.04 17.77
CA ALA A 279 16.38 12.15 18.81
C ALA A 279 16.74 13.60 19.14
N THR A 280 16.85 14.49 18.15
CA THR A 280 17.30 15.87 18.39
C THR A 280 16.18 16.85 18.67
N GLY A 281 14.95 16.54 18.27
CA GLY A 281 13.81 17.46 18.34
C GLY A 281 13.85 18.60 17.32
N GLU A 282 14.85 18.62 16.43
CA GLU A 282 15.00 19.66 15.41
C GLU A 282 14.08 19.40 14.21
N LYS A 283 13.64 20.46 13.56
CA LYS A 283 12.90 20.37 12.31
C LYS A 283 13.85 20.06 11.15
N VAL A 284 13.60 18.92 10.48
CA VAL A 284 14.27 18.50 9.25
C VAL A 284 13.35 18.75 8.07
N SER A 285 13.88 19.41 7.02
CA SER A 285 13.16 19.68 5.77
C SER A 285 13.99 19.19 4.60
N LEU A 286 13.46 18.23 3.84
CA LEU A 286 14.14 17.57 2.73
C LEU A 286 13.34 17.73 1.45
N THR A 287 14.05 17.86 0.34
CA THR A 287 13.47 17.89 -1.01
C THR A 287 14.24 16.97 -1.94
N CYS A 288 13.59 16.48 -3.00
CA CYS A 288 14.26 15.78 -4.08
C CYS A 288 13.81 16.33 -5.45
N PRO A 289 14.68 16.24 -6.47
CA PRO A 289 14.34 16.70 -7.82
C PRO A 289 13.25 15.84 -8.45
N LEU A 290 12.50 16.43 -9.38
CA LEU A 290 11.53 15.71 -10.20
C LEU A 290 12.24 14.61 -11.03
N PRO A 291 11.65 13.42 -11.19
CA PRO A 291 12.23 12.35 -11.98
C PRO A 291 12.23 12.71 -13.48
N GLU A 292 13.12 12.08 -14.23
CA GLU A 292 13.34 12.38 -15.65
C GLU A 292 12.07 12.24 -16.51
N GLU A 293 11.22 11.26 -16.24
CA GLU A 293 9.95 11.10 -16.98
C GLU A 293 8.98 12.28 -16.74
N PHE A 294 9.01 12.84 -15.52
CA PHE A 294 8.20 14.03 -15.19
C PHE A 294 8.74 15.28 -15.89
N THR A 295 10.04 15.54 -15.82
CA THR A 295 10.67 16.69 -16.46
C THR A 295 10.54 16.65 -17.97
N ARG A 296 10.73 15.50 -18.60
CA ARG A 296 10.48 15.31 -20.05
C ARG A 296 9.03 15.58 -20.43
N MET A 297 8.08 15.23 -19.56
CA MET A 297 6.67 15.54 -19.82
C MET A 297 6.38 17.04 -19.72
N LEU A 298 6.94 17.75 -18.74
CA LEU A 298 6.86 19.22 -18.66
C LEU A 298 7.41 19.90 -19.91
N GLU A 299 8.59 19.48 -20.39
CA GLU A 299 9.18 20.01 -21.62
C GLU A 299 8.29 19.80 -22.86
N LYS A 300 7.62 18.64 -22.98
CA LYS A 300 6.66 18.38 -24.06
C LYS A 300 5.45 19.30 -23.98
N LEU A 301 4.93 19.57 -22.79
CA LEU A 301 3.79 20.44 -22.56
C LEU A 301 4.14 21.90 -22.89
N GLN A 302 5.32 22.39 -22.47
CA GLN A 302 5.82 23.75 -22.78
C GLN A 302 5.99 24.01 -24.28
N ARG A 303 6.30 22.98 -25.09
CA ARG A 303 6.43 23.13 -26.56
C ARG A 303 5.07 23.18 -27.29
N GLN A 304 3.98 22.94 -26.59
CA GLN A 304 2.63 22.94 -27.16
C GLN A 304 1.84 24.22 -26.82
N ASP A 305 2.37 25.05 -25.92
CA ASP A 305 1.86 26.38 -25.57
C ASP A 305 2.51 27.44 -26.48
#